data_bb4d749275fb5331c86f68ec4f50cff3
#
_entry.id   bb4d749275fb5331c86f68ec4f50cff3
#
_cell.length_a   1.000
_cell.length_b   1.000
_cell.length_c   1.000
_cell.angle_alpha   90.00
_cell.angle_beta   90.00
_cell.angle_gamma   90.00
#
_symmetry.space_group_name_H-M   'P 1'
#
loop_
_entity.id
_entity.type
_entity.pdbx_description
1 polymer ?
#
loop_
_entity_poly.entity_id
_entity_poly.type
_entity_poly.pdbx_seq_one_letter_code
_entity_poly.pdbx_strand_id
1 'polypeptide(L)'
;LTVRLDISRSTQFLSAMLLISPMLPQGLHIQITSEKTDGSYIRITRNMMENWGVQTQFDGKNYEVMPGAAYHKTTYAVEPDMSAACYFYGAAAITGGKAIVKNVHMDNTQGDKKFLNVLEQLGCKVTDTAKGICVEGPEHGNIHGIDIDMNDFSDQTMTLAAMAPYADAPVHISHIGH
;
A
#
# COMPACT_ATOMS: atom_id res chain seq x y z
N LEU A 1 17.61 -22.89 -7.57
CA LEU A 1 18.21 -22.41 -6.30
C LEU A 1 17.11 -22.34 -5.24
N THR A 2 17.39 -22.84 -4.02
CA THR A 2 16.44 -22.74 -2.89
C THR A 2 17.04 -21.87 -1.79
N VAL A 3 16.23 -20.94 -1.29
CA VAL A 3 16.59 -20.03 -0.19
C VAL A 3 15.49 -20.08 0.89
N ARG A 4 15.90 -20.00 2.16
CA ARG A 4 14.99 -19.86 3.30
C ARG A 4 15.02 -18.42 3.78
N LEU A 5 13.86 -17.82 3.98
CA LEU A 5 13.76 -16.41 4.31
C LEU A 5 12.72 -16.15 5.41
N ASP A 6 13.12 -15.40 6.42
CA ASP A 6 12.24 -14.84 7.44
C ASP A 6 11.88 -13.40 7.04
N ILE A 7 10.59 -13.11 6.92
CA ILE A 7 10.06 -11.77 6.56
C ILE A 7 9.30 -11.10 7.71
N SER A 8 9.45 -11.61 8.93
CA SER A 8 8.76 -11.04 10.12
C SER A 8 9.14 -9.58 10.35
N ARG A 9 10.42 -9.22 10.12
CA ARG A 9 10.94 -7.85 10.32
C ARG A 9 10.75 -6.94 9.11
N SER A 10 10.81 -7.48 7.89
CA SER A 10 10.62 -6.71 6.67
C SER A 10 10.30 -7.60 5.47
N THR A 11 9.28 -7.23 4.71
CA THR A 11 8.92 -7.88 3.44
C THR A 11 9.84 -7.46 2.28
N GLN A 12 10.64 -6.41 2.45
CA GLN A 12 11.50 -5.86 1.39
C GLN A 12 12.58 -6.85 0.93
N PHE A 13 13.09 -7.70 1.82
CA PHE A 13 14.05 -8.75 1.46
C PHE A 13 13.45 -9.74 0.46
N LEU A 14 12.18 -10.12 0.64
CA LEU A 14 11.48 -11.00 -0.30
C LEU A 14 11.27 -10.31 -1.64
N SER A 15 10.83 -9.05 -1.64
CA SER A 15 10.67 -8.26 -2.88
C SER A 15 11.99 -8.17 -3.66
N ALA A 16 13.11 -7.91 -2.97
CA ALA A 16 14.43 -7.86 -3.61
C ALA A 16 14.83 -9.20 -4.24
N MET A 17 14.60 -10.32 -3.53
CA MET A 17 14.90 -11.67 -4.04
C MET A 17 14.03 -12.02 -5.25
N LEU A 18 12.75 -11.67 -5.23
CA LEU A 18 11.84 -11.88 -6.36
C LEU A 18 12.29 -11.09 -7.59
N LEU A 19 12.62 -9.81 -7.43
CA LEU A 19 13.03 -8.94 -8.55
C LEU A 19 14.30 -9.42 -9.26
N ILE A 20 15.25 -10.00 -8.54
CA ILE A 20 16.49 -10.52 -9.14
C ILE A 20 16.36 -11.97 -9.65
N SER A 21 15.31 -12.68 -9.28
CA SER A 21 15.17 -14.10 -9.59
C SER A 21 15.22 -14.46 -11.08
N PRO A 22 14.73 -13.62 -12.04
CA PRO A 22 14.87 -13.89 -13.46
C PRO A 22 16.32 -13.86 -13.97
N MET A 23 17.24 -13.27 -13.19
CA MET A 23 18.68 -13.27 -13.52
C MET A 23 19.37 -14.59 -13.15
N LEU A 24 18.68 -15.49 -12.44
CA LEU A 24 19.22 -16.76 -11.97
C LEU A 24 18.91 -17.89 -12.98
N PRO A 25 19.92 -18.53 -13.58
CA PRO A 25 19.69 -19.55 -14.62
C PRO A 25 18.86 -20.74 -14.16
N GLN A 26 18.89 -21.07 -12.86
CA GLN A 26 18.15 -22.19 -12.27
C GLN A 26 16.77 -21.78 -11.74
N GLY A 27 16.37 -20.52 -11.90
CA GLY A 27 15.22 -19.98 -11.20
C GLY A 27 15.44 -19.87 -9.68
N LEU A 28 14.39 -19.53 -8.95
CA LEU A 28 14.47 -19.32 -7.51
C LEU A 28 13.23 -19.89 -6.82
N HIS A 29 13.47 -20.70 -5.81
CA HIS A 29 12.47 -21.19 -4.86
C HIS A 29 12.77 -20.56 -3.48
N ILE A 30 11.80 -19.82 -2.91
CA ILE A 30 11.94 -19.13 -1.62
C ILE A 30 10.96 -19.76 -0.64
N GLN A 31 11.49 -20.41 0.40
CA GLN A 31 10.71 -20.94 1.51
C GLN A 31 10.62 -19.89 2.62
N ILE A 32 9.41 -19.42 2.90
CA ILE A 32 9.19 -18.49 4.02
C ILE A 32 9.17 -19.27 5.33
N THR A 33 9.96 -18.79 6.30
CA THR A 33 10.11 -19.44 7.62
C THR A 33 9.32 -18.76 8.72
N SER A 34 8.91 -17.49 8.51
CA SER A 34 8.06 -16.73 9.43
C SER A 34 6.58 -17.12 9.34
N GLU A 35 5.79 -16.73 10.34
CA GLU A 35 4.32 -16.86 10.31
C GLU A 35 3.71 -15.95 9.23
N LYS A 36 4.17 -14.70 9.15
CA LYS A 36 3.84 -13.79 8.06
C LYS A 36 4.45 -14.32 6.77
N THR A 37 3.63 -14.55 5.76
CA THR A 37 4.07 -15.14 4.48
C THR A 37 3.85 -14.21 3.29
N ASP A 38 3.06 -13.15 3.42
CA ASP A 38 2.71 -12.21 2.34
C ASP A 38 2.58 -10.77 2.88
N GLY A 39 2.38 -9.80 2.00
CA GLY A 39 2.17 -8.40 2.35
C GLY A 39 1.89 -7.53 1.12
N SER A 40 1.41 -6.28 1.35
CA SER A 40 1.05 -5.35 0.29
C SER A 40 2.20 -5.09 -0.70
N TYR A 41 3.39 -4.83 -0.20
CA TYR A 41 4.58 -4.59 -1.05
C TYR A 41 5.01 -5.83 -1.85
N ILE A 42 4.83 -7.03 -1.30
CA ILE A 42 5.11 -8.28 -2.03
C ILE A 42 4.13 -8.42 -3.20
N ARG A 43 2.84 -8.14 -2.97
CA ARG A 43 1.80 -8.19 -4.01
C ARG A 43 2.05 -7.17 -5.11
N ILE A 44 2.44 -5.94 -4.76
CA ILE A 44 2.85 -4.90 -5.73
C ILE A 44 4.03 -5.41 -6.57
N THR A 45 5.06 -5.96 -5.93
CA THR A 45 6.24 -6.50 -6.62
C THR A 45 5.85 -7.60 -7.58
N ARG A 46 5.05 -8.58 -7.17
CA ARG A 46 4.61 -9.69 -8.00
C ARG A 46 3.76 -9.21 -9.19
N ASN A 47 2.80 -8.31 -8.95
CA ASN A 47 1.97 -7.72 -10.01
C ASN A 47 2.82 -6.97 -11.03
N MET A 48 3.81 -6.22 -10.57
CA MET A 48 4.74 -5.53 -11.47
C MET A 48 5.57 -6.53 -12.27
N MET A 49 6.14 -7.56 -11.65
CA MET A 49 6.90 -8.61 -12.33
C MET A 49 6.05 -9.29 -13.41
N GLU A 50 4.78 -9.60 -13.11
CA GLU A 50 3.84 -10.19 -14.06
C GLU A 50 3.55 -9.25 -15.23
N ASN A 51 3.35 -7.95 -14.99
CA ASN A 51 3.21 -6.93 -16.04
C ASN A 51 4.45 -6.84 -16.94
N TRP A 52 5.62 -7.23 -16.44
CA TRP A 52 6.88 -7.28 -17.20
C TRP A 52 7.20 -8.66 -17.77
N GLY A 53 6.26 -9.61 -17.67
CA GLY A 53 6.36 -10.95 -18.28
C GLY A 53 6.96 -12.03 -17.36
N VAL A 54 7.20 -11.73 -16.09
CA VAL A 54 7.74 -12.70 -15.13
C VAL A 54 6.65 -13.12 -14.15
N GLN A 55 6.23 -14.38 -14.25
CA GLN A 55 5.26 -14.96 -13.32
C GLN A 55 5.93 -15.49 -12.05
N THR A 56 5.33 -15.18 -10.91
CA THR A 56 5.72 -15.70 -9.60
C THR A 56 4.61 -16.61 -9.08
N GLN A 57 4.91 -17.86 -8.83
CA GLN A 57 4.00 -18.79 -8.16
C GLN A 57 4.06 -18.56 -6.65
N PHE A 58 2.91 -18.69 -5.98
CA PHE A 58 2.80 -18.61 -4.51
C PHE A 58 1.76 -19.62 -4.04
N ASP A 59 2.18 -20.52 -3.15
CA ASP A 59 1.34 -21.60 -2.60
C ASP A 59 0.76 -21.31 -1.21
N GLY A 60 0.91 -20.08 -0.72
CA GLY A 60 0.56 -19.64 0.65
C GLY A 60 1.75 -19.59 1.61
N LYS A 61 2.88 -20.21 1.26
CA LYS A 61 4.09 -20.23 2.06
C LYS A 61 5.39 -20.09 1.26
N ASN A 62 5.42 -20.59 0.04
CA ASN A 62 6.61 -20.60 -0.80
C ASN A 62 6.37 -19.75 -2.05
N TYR A 63 7.43 -19.07 -2.48
CA TYR A 63 7.45 -18.34 -3.74
C TYR A 63 8.38 -19.04 -4.72
N GLU A 64 7.97 -19.10 -6.00
CA GLU A 64 8.77 -19.72 -7.05
C GLU A 64 8.77 -18.87 -8.31
N VAL A 65 9.95 -18.69 -8.87
CA VAL A 65 10.17 -18.15 -10.21
C VAL A 65 10.92 -19.17 -11.03
N MET A 66 10.31 -19.59 -12.15
CA MET A 66 10.81 -20.68 -12.97
C MET A 66 12.12 -20.31 -13.69
N PRO A 67 12.98 -21.31 -14.00
CA PRO A 67 14.13 -21.11 -14.87
C PRO A 67 13.72 -20.53 -16.23
N GLY A 68 14.56 -19.63 -16.76
CA GLY A 68 14.35 -19.00 -18.07
C GLY A 68 13.31 -17.86 -18.08
N ALA A 69 12.77 -17.49 -16.93
CA ALA A 69 11.97 -16.27 -16.83
C ALA A 69 12.80 -15.04 -17.22
N ALA A 70 12.20 -14.09 -17.91
CA ALA A 70 12.88 -12.85 -18.33
C ALA A 70 11.89 -11.69 -18.42
N TYR A 71 12.38 -10.50 -18.13
CA TYR A 71 11.61 -9.27 -18.32
C TYR A 71 11.57 -8.87 -19.80
N HIS A 72 10.38 -8.59 -20.33
CA HIS A 72 10.17 -8.32 -21.75
C HIS A 72 9.56 -6.95 -22.07
N LYS A 73 9.02 -6.26 -21.08
CA LYS A 73 8.35 -4.97 -21.27
C LYS A 73 9.38 -3.83 -21.28
N THR A 74 9.22 -2.87 -22.19
CA THR A 74 10.11 -1.72 -22.31
C THR A 74 9.51 -0.40 -21.84
N THR A 75 8.18 -0.36 -21.69
CA THR A 75 7.45 0.84 -21.25
C THR A 75 6.44 0.47 -20.16
N TYR A 76 6.34 1.31 -19.15
CA TYR A 76 5.43 1.13 -18.04
C TYR A 76 4.93 2.50 -17.53
N ALA A 77 3.63 2.65 -17.34
CA ALA A 77 3.06 3.80 -16.67
C ALA A 77 3.12 3.57 -15.16
N VAL A 78 3.95 4.33 -14.47
CA VAL A 78 4.07 4.22 -13.01
C VAL A 78 2.79 4.72 -12.38
N GLU A 79 2.24 3.92 -11.46
CA GLU A 79 1.06 4.26 -10.68
C GLU A 79 1.34 5.50 -9.81
N PRO A 80 0.41 6.47 -9.72
CA PRO A 80 0.59 7.63 -8.85
C PRO A 80 0.77 7.22 -7.38
N ASP A 81 1.57 8.00 -6.66
CA ASP A 81 1.87 7.76 -5.25
C ASP A 81 0.64 8.03 -4.37
N MET A 82 0.05 6.97 -3.84
CA MET A 82 -1.12 7.04 -2.96
C MET A 82 -0.76 7.60 -1.59
N SER A 83 0.45 7.33 -1.09
CA SER A 83 0.91 7.86 0.19
C SER A 83 1.00 9.38 0.15
N ALA A 84 1.58 9.93 -0.92
CA ALA A 84 1.64 11.38 -1.14
C ALA A 84 0.24 11.99 -1.34
N ALA A 85 -0.68 11.29 -1.99
CA ALA A 85 -2.06 11.74 -2.16
C ALA A 85 -2.78 11.92 -0.81
N CYS A 86 -2.51 11.05 0.16
CA CYS A 86 -3.12 11.09 1.50
C CYS A 86 -2.83 12.40 2.24
N TYR A 87 -1.69 13.06 2.02
CA TYR A 87 -1.40 14.35 2.63
C TYR A 87 -2.37 15.45 2.19
N PHE A 88 -2.72 15.48 0.90
CA PHE A 88 -3.68 16.45 0.35
C PHE A 88 -5.11 16.14 0.83
N TYR A 89 -5.45 14.86 0.96
CA TYR A 89 -6.74 14.44 1.49
C TYR A 89 -6.87 14.78 2.98
N GLY A 90 -5.81 14.55 3.78
CA GLY A 90 -5.77 14.96 5.18
C GLY A 90 -5.91 16.48 5.35
N ALA A 91 -5.24 17.26 4.51
CA ALA A 91 -5.39 18.71 4.51
C ALA A 91 -6.84 19.14 4.20
N ALA A 92 -7.49 18.52 3.20
CA ALA A 92 -8.89 18.78 2.91
C ALA A 92 -9.81 18.45 4.10
N ALA A 93 -9.54 17.32 4.78
CA ALA A 93 -10.31 16.87 5.94
C ALA A 93 -10.30 17.92 7.06
N ILE A 94 -9.12 18.36 7.51
CA ILE A 94 -8.98 19.26 8.66
C ILE A 94 -9.32 20.73 8.36
N THR A 95 -9.45 21.09 7.08
CA THR A 95 -9.81 22.46 6.67
C THR A 95 -11.27 22.59 6.26
N GLY A 96 -12.02 21.48 6.18
CA GLY A 96 -13.36 21.48 5.57
C GLY A 96 -13.34 21.79 4.08
N GLY A 97 -12.19 21.61 3.44
CA GLY A 97 -11.95 21.92 2.04
C GLY A 97 -12.19 20.71 1.12
N LYS A 98 -11.71 20.85 -0.11
CA LYS A 98 -11.82 19.81 -1.14
C LYS A 98 -10.49 19.61 -1.85
N ALA A 99 -10.05 18.37 -1.96
CA ALA A 99 -8.86 17.98 -2.71
C ALA A 99 -9.21 16.93 -3.78
N ILE A 100 -8.66 17.10 -4.98
CA ILE A 100 -8.66 16.09 -6.04
C ILE A 100 -7.22 15.81 -6.43
N VAL A 101 -6.77 14.58 -6.22
CA VAL A 101 -5.45 14.15 -6.71
C VAL A 101 -5.65 13.43 -8.04
N LYS A 102 -5.08 14.03 -9.09
CA LYS A 102 -5.27 13.54 -10.47
C LYS A 102 -4.65 12.17 -10.68
N ASN A 103 -5.35 11.34 -11.45
CA ASN A 103 -4.91 9.99 -11.85
C ASN A 103 -4.75 9.00 -10.69
N VAL A 104 -5.14 9.35 -9.47
CA VAL A 104 -5.26 8.43 -8.34
C VAL A 104 -6.68 7.89 -8.34
N HIS A 105 -6.86 6.57 -8.40
CA HIS A 105 -8.16 5.90 -8.48
C HIS A 105 -8.26 4.76 -7.48
N MET A 106 -9.49 4.26 -7.24
CA MET A 106 -9.75 3.18 -6.27
C MET A 106 -9.13 1.83 -6.67
N ASP A 107 -8.77 1.63 -7.92
CA ASP A 107 -8.06 0.45 -8.43
C ASP A 107 -6.54 0.47 -8.14
N ASN A 108 -6.02 1.58 -7.55
CA ASN A 108 -4.63 1.69 -7.09
C ASN A 108 -4.24 0.47 -6.25
N THR A 109 -3.05 -0.09 -6.48
CA THR A 109 -2.58 -1.33 -5.84
C THR A 109 -1.89 -1.10 -4.50
N GLN A 110 -1.54 0.15 -4.17
CA GLN A 110 -0.84 0.52 -2.94
C GLN A 110 -1.75 0.34 -1.72
N GLY A 111 -1.17 -0.18 -0.62
CA GLY A 111 -1.90 -0.46 0.62
C GLY A 111 -2.52 0.78 1.25
N ASP A 112 -1.90 1.93 1.07
CA ASP A 112 -2.30 3.22 1.65
C ASP A 112 -3.66 3.72 1.16
N LYS A 113 -4.22 3.14 0.09
CA LYS A 113 -5.61 3.43 -0.30
C LYS A 113 -6.63 3.11 0.82
N LYS A 114 -6.27 2.25 1.78
CA LYS A 114 -7.10 1.98 2.96
C LYS A 114 -7.33 3.22 3.82
N PHE A 115 -6.43 4.21 3.73
CA PHE A 115 -6.60 5.48 4.42
C PHE A 115 -7.84 6.27 3.95
N LEU A 116 -8.33 6.01 2.74
CA LEU A 116 -9.60 6.59 2.27
C LEU A 116 -10.78 6.17 3.15
N ASN A 117 -10.81 4.91 3.61
CA ASN A 117 -11.84 4.44 4.52
C ASN A 117 -11.73 5.12 5.90
N VAL A 118 -10.50 5.46 6.33
CA VAL A 118 -10.27 6.24 7.56
C VAL A 118 -10.87 7.63 7.38
N LEU A 119 -10.62 8.29 6.26
CA LEU A 119 -11.18 9.61 5.96
C LEU A 119 -12.72 9.61 5.97
N GLU A 120 -13.35 8.57 5.44
CA GLU A 120 -14.82 8.42 5.51
C GLU A 120 -15.30 8.29 6.95
N GLN A 121 -14.63 7.51 7.80
CA GLN A 121 -14.95 7.39 9.22
C GLN A 121 -14.72 8.70 10.00
N LEU A 122 -13.74 9.50 9.57
CA LEU A 122 -13.52 10.85 10.11
C LEU A 122 -14.57 11.87 9.66
N GLY A 123 -15.55 11.49 8.82
CA GLY A 123 -16.63 12.34 8.35
C GLY A 123 -16.40 12.97 6.99
N CYS A 124 -15.36 12.59 6.27
CA CYS A 124 -15.11 13.08 4.91
C CYS A 124 -16.02 12.36 3.89
N LYS A 125 -16.28 13.03 2.78
CA LYS A 125 -16.87 12.40 1.61
C LYS A 125 -15.79 12.05 0.61
N VAL A 126 -15.66 10.76 0.28
CA VAL A 126 -14.70 10.25 -0.70
C VAL A 126 -15.44 9.85 -1.97
N THR A 127 -14.94 10.29 -3.13
CA THR A 127 -15.56 9.98 -4.43
C THR A 127 -14.47 9.76 -5.48
N ASP A 128 -14.52 8.63 -6.16
CA ASP A 128 -13.67 8.41 -7.34
C ASP A 128 -14.34 9.07 -8.55
N THR A 129 -13.63 10.03 -9.15
CA THR A 129 -14.09 10.81 -10.29
C THR A 129 -13.25 10.49 -11.52
N ALA A 130 -13.71 10.89 -12.70
CA ALA A 130 -12.93 10.73 -13.93
C ALA A 130 -11.55 11.43 -13.91
N LYS A 131 -11.32 12.35 -12.97
CA LYS A 131 -10.03 13.06 -12.81
C LYS A 131 -9.14 12.43 -11.76
N GLY A 132 -9.69 11.61 -10.90
CA GLY A 132 -9.04 11.00 -9.74
C GLY A 132 -9.91 11.11 -8.49
N ILE A 133 -9.42 10.53 -7.39
CA ILE A 133 -10.13 10.55 -6.11
C ILE A 133 -10.24 11.98 -5.58
N CYS A 134 -11.46 12.31 -5.22
CA CYS A 134 -11.86 13.55 -4.58
C CYS A 134 -12.20 13.27 -3.12
N VAL A 135 -11.62 14.03 -2.20
CA VAL A 135 -12.00 14.06 -0.79
C VAL A 135 -12.52 15.45 -0.45
N GLU A 136 -13.70 15.49 0.14
CA GLU A 136 -14.34 16.68 0.70
C GLU A 136 -14.37 16.54 2.21
N GLY A 137 -13.72 17.45 2.94
CA GLY A 137 -13.70 17.47 4.39
C GLY A 137 -15.09 17.79 4.99
N PRO A 138 -15.34 17.40 6.25
CA PRO A 138 -16.57 17.79 6.94
C PRO A 138 -16.64 19.30 7.13
N GLU A 139 -17.83 19.81 7.40
CA GLU A 139 -18.06 21.25 7.59
C GLU A 139 -17.15 21.80 8.70
N HIS A 140 -16.46 22.91 8.41
CA HIS A 140 -15.48 23.54 9.29
C HIS A 140 -14.26 22.67 9.68
N GLY A 141 -14.04 21.54 9.02
CA GLY A 141 -12.94 20.62 9.34
C GLY A 141 -13.13 19.85 10.65
N ASN A 142 -14.35 19.73 11.14
CA ASN A 142 -14.69 19.01 12.38
C ASN A 142 -14.71 17.49 12.09
N ILE A 143 -13.53 16.88 12.11
CA ILE A 143 -13.37 15.44 11.93
C ILE A 143 -13.75 14.68 13.22
N HIS A 144 -14.21 13.43 13.07
CA HIS A 144 -14.59 12.59 14.19
C HIS A 144 -13.38 11.88 14.83
N GLY A 145 -13.47 11.55 16.12
CA GLY A 145 -12.56 10.63 16.78
C GLY A 145 -12.76 9.20 16.24
N ILE A 146 -11.71 8.38 16.31
CA ILE A 146 -11.72 7.04 15.71
C ILE A 146 -10.78 6.08 16.46
N ASP A 147 -11.16 4.80 16.54
CA ASP A 147 -10.26 3.70 16.89
C ASP A 147 -9.90 2.93 15.62
N ILE A 148 -8.61 2.85 15.28
CA ILE A 148 -8.15 2.28 14.02
C ILE A 148 -6.89 1.41 14.16
N ASP A 149 -6.93 0.24 13.52
CA ASP A 149 -5.77 -0.61 13.30
C ASP A 149 -5.11 -0.23 11.98
N MET A 150 -3.84 0.21 12.05
CA MET A 150 -3.08 0.67 10.88
C MET A 150 -1.96 -0.30 10.48
N ASN A 151 -1.98 -1.55 10.93
CA ASN A 151 -0.95 -2.54 10.60
C ASN A 151 -0.68 -2.70 9.09
N ASP A 152 -1.69 -2.59 8.25
CA ASP A 152 -1.57 -2.80 6.80
C ASP A 152 -1.20 -1.54 5.99
N PHE A 153 -1.24 -0.36 6.61
CA PHE A 153 -0.95 0.95 5.99
C PHE A 153 -0.35 1.93 7.01
N SER A 154 0.59 1.43 7.80
CA SER A 154 1.23 2.15 8.90
C SER A 154 1.97 3.42 8.47
N ASP A 155 2.34 3.55 7.21
CA ASP A 155 2.98 4.75 6.65
C ASP A 155 2.08 6.00 6.79
N GLN A 156 0.74 5.81 6.86
CA GLN A 156 -0.22 6.90 7.08
C GLN A 156 -0.45 7.25 8.56
N THR A 157 0.23 6.59 9.49
CA THR A 157 0.14 6.90 10.94
C THR A 157 0.47 8.35 11.22
N MET A 158 1.53 8.88 10.61
CA MET A 158 1.95 10.27 10.83
C MET A 158 0.92 11.26 10.27
N THR A 159 0.28 10.92 9.15
CA THR A 159 -0.80 11.73 8.58
C THR A 159 -1.98 11.80 9.55
N LEU A 160 -2.44 10.65 10.04
CA LEU A 160 -3.56 10.59 10.99
C LEU A 160 -3.21 11.27 12.33
N ALA A 161 -1.99 11.08 12.85
CA ALA A 161 -1.53 11.74 14.05
C ALA A 161 -1.52 13.28 13.93
N ALA A 162 -1.14 13.79 12.74
CA ALA A 162 -1.20 15.23 12.48
C ALA A 162 -2.64 15.77 12.37
N MET A 163 -3.59 14.93 12.02
CA MET A 163 -5.02 15.28 11.95
C MET A 163 -5.72 15.20 13.31
N ALA A 164 -5.25 14.31 14.21
CA ALA A 164 -5.89 14.02 15.50
C ALA A 164 -6.21 15.26 16.36
N PRO A 165 -5.38 16.34 16.42
CA PRO A 165 -5.71 17.55 17.17
C PRO A 165 -6.98 18.30 16.71
N TYR A 166 -7.48 17.97 15.51
CA TYR A 166 -8.68 18.59 14.94
C TYR A 166 -9.94 17.72 15.10
N ALA A 167 -9.82 16.56 15.77
CA ALA A 167 -10.93 15.66 16.00
C ALA A 167 -11.80 16.10 17.20
N ASP A 168 -13.10 15.82 17.13
CA ASP A 168 -14.09 16.10 18.19
C ASP A 168 -14.01 15.11 19.37
N ALA A 169 -13.29 13.98 19.19
CA ALA A 169 -13.06 12.95 20.19
C ALA A 169 -11.65 12.34 20.01
N PRO A 170 -11.17 11.52 20.98
CA PRO A 170 -9.86 10.87 20.87
C PRO A 170 -9.69 10.04 19.60
N VAL A 171 -8.47 10.06 19.04
CA VAL A 171 -8.04 9.19 17.95
C VAL A 171 -7.07 8.16 18.51
N HIS A 172 -7.46 6.89 18.48
CA HIS A 172 -6.63 5.77 18.94
C HIS A 172 -6.08 4.99 17.74
N ILE A 173 -4.76 4.89 17.65
CA ILE A 173 -4.06 4.19 16.57
C ILE A 173 -3.36 2.97 17.17
N SER A 174 -3.60 1.79 16.62
CA SER A 174 -3.02 0.53 17.09
C SER A 174 -2.20 -0.18 16.01
N HIS A 175 -1.38 -1.17 16.44
CA HIS A 175 -0.56 -2.06 15.60
C HIS A 175 0.40 -1.34 14.63
N ILE A 176 1.08 -0.32 15.15
CA ILE A 176 2.06 0.48 14.40
C ILE A 176 3.51 0.25 14.85
N GLY A 177 3.75 -0.71 15.75
CA GLY A 177 5.07 -1.03 16.31
C GLY A 177 5.78 -2.11 15.50
N HIS A 178 6.43 -1.73 14.39
CA HIS A 178 7.31 -2.62 13.62
C HIS A 178 8.48 -1.86 12.99
#